data_65f5d1fb96b7f2430bee9cecd5122e18
#
_entry.id   65f5d1fb96b7f2430bee9cecd5122e18
#
_cell.length_a   1.000
_cell.length_b   1.000
_cell.length_c   1.000
_cell.angle_alpha   90.00
_cell.angle_beta   90.00
_cell.angle_gamma   90.00
#
_symmetry.space_group_name_H-M   'P 1'
#
loop_
_entity.id
_entity.type
_entity.pdbx_description
1 polymer ?
#
loop_
_entity_poly.entity_id
_entity_poly.type
_entity_poly.pdbx_seq_one_letter_code
_entity_poly.pdbx_strand_id
1 'polypeptide(L)'
;LGAKWDCPLLRDGFETASTIGSSILRSRIFAAVVVPCLLLAPAAEANDVFVRVNQLGYRPGDAKIAMVMSREALPAKFEVVDASSGKGVFEGRLQPVDEPWGQFDHHGRLDFSKLDKDGEFFIRPGEAKSPTFRIGAAVYANLPDQLLEFMRQQQCGYNPWVDAVCHSFDGRTVDGPMPAGTYVDARGGWHDAGDQLKYLLTSSNATAQMLLAYQLGKREQFADRVNSLGQPAPNGIADLLDEARWGLDWMLRLHPAPDQLYHQVADDRDHSTGFRRPQDETVDYGWGKGSYRPAYSADGKPQGLMQYKSESTGVANLAGRYAAAIGLCYQIWKNDERMLPYAERCLAAGKEVYALGKAHEGVQQGNSYKAPYRYAETTWTDDMEWGAAELFRATGNSKYRADALHYAELAGTEGWFGKEKAGHYQYYPFMNVGHFRLSDLVDQKNRQRLAGFYRSEIELCVKASAGN
;
A
#
# COMPACT_ATOMS: atom_id res chain seq x y z
N LEU A 1 6.23 24.57 4.95
CA LEU A 1 7.61 24.19 5.23
C LEU A 1 8.00 23.14 4.20
N GLY A 2 8.58 23.60 3.09
CA GLY A 2 8.96 22.76 1.95
C GLY A 2 10.15 21.88 2.29
N ALA A 3 9.94 20.59 2.36
CA ALA A 3 11.00 19.60 2.31
C ALA A 3 11.31 19.31 0.83
N LYS A 4 12.43 19.84 0.34
CA LYS A 4 13.02 19.41 -0.93
C LYS A 4 13.50 17.96 -0.78
N TRP A 5 12.97 17.10 -1.60
CA TRP A 5 13.44 15.73 -1.73
C TRP A 5 14.62 15.72 -2.70
N ASP A 6 15.85 15.81 -2.18
CA ASP A 6 17.04 15.44 -2.92
C ASP A 6 17.28 13.94 -2.72
N CYS A 7 17.05 13.15 -3.75
CA CYS A 7 17.42 11.75 -3.79
C CYS A 7 18.89 11.65 -4.26
N PRO A 8 19.85 11.20 -3.43
CA PRO A 8 21.27 11.19 -3.77
C PRO A 8 21.71 10.11 -4.77
N LEU A 9 20.80 9.27 -5.27
CA LEU A 9 21.17 8.05 -6.01
C LEU A 9 21.17 8.18 -7.55
N LEU A 10 21.10 9.40 -8.11
CA LEU A 10 21.18 9.59 -9.57
C LEU A 10 22.30 10.52 -10.04
N ARG A 11 23.36 10.67 -9.27
CA ARG A 11 24.63 11.25 -9.75
C ARG A 11 25.74 10.27 -9.43
N ASP A 12 26.22 9.63 -10.44
CA ASP A 12 27.55 9.15 -10.72
C ASP A 12 27.52 7.81 -11.48
N GLY A 13 28.13 7.83 -12.66
CA GLY A 13 28.67 6.62 -13.24
C GLY A 13 28.28 6.26 -14.65
N PHE A 14 28.54 7.12 -15.62
CA PHE A 14 28.91 6.63 -16.95
C PHE A 14 30.26 7.25 -17.35
N GLU A 15 31.33 6.70 -16.87
CA GLU A 15 32.65 6.84 -17.50
C GLU A 15 32.95 5.59 -18.33
N THR A 16 33.05 5.80 -19.63
CA THR A 16 33.47 4.83 -20.60
C THR A 16 34.95 4.55 -20.47
N ALA A 17 35.32 3.31 -20.21
CA ALA A 17 36.69 2.85 -20.38
C ALA A 17 36.95 2.49 -21.87
N SER A 18 37.71 3.34 -22.57
CA SER A 18 38.37 2.95 -23.79
C SER A 18 39.88 2.84 -23.47
N THR A 19 40.44 1.70 -23.67
CA THR A 19 41.81 1.50 -24.19
C THR A 19 42.14 0.03 -24.28
N ILE A 20 42.30 -0.49 -25.50
CA ILE A 20 43.40 -1.40 -25.86
C ILE A 20 43.73 -1.13 -27.33
N GLY A 21 44.99 -0.79 -27.54
CA GLY A 21 45.52 -0.46 -28.84
C GLY A 21 46.08 -1.66 -29.62
N SER A 22 46.36 -1.40 -30.78
CA SER A 22 47.57 -1.62 -31.61
C SER A 22 47.24 -2.10 -33.03
N SER A 23 47.57 -1.25 -33.92
CA SER A 23 48.58 -1.31 -34.98
C SER A 23 48.29 -2.18 -36.24
N ILE A 24 48.60 -1.47 -37.36
CA ILE A 24 49.09 -1.93 -38.68
C ILE A 24 48.00 -2.23 -39.73
N LEU A 25 47.82 -1.47 -40.76
CA LEU A 25 48.51 -1.46 -42.06
C LEU A 25 47.88 -0.47 -43.05
N ARG A 26 48.72 0.21 -43.77
CA ARG A 26 48.36 1.18 -44.82
C ARG A 26 47.73 0.52 -46.04
N SER A 27 46.64 1.09 -46.57
CA SER A 27 46.39 1.09 -48.01
C SER A 27 45.55 2.33 -48.38
N ARG A 28 46.06 3.11 -49.31
CA ARG A 28 45.41 4.33 -49.83
C ARG A 28 44.40 3.89 -50.89
N ILE A 29 43.17 4.23 -50.72
CA ILE A 29 42.17 4.32 -51.80
C ILE A 29 41.46 5.66 -51.64
N PHE A 30 41.59 6.52 -52.64
CA PHE A 30 40.83 7.75 -52.79
C PHE A 30 39.38 7.33 -53.15
N ALA A 31 38.45 7.57 -52.23
CA ALA A 31 37.04 7.51 -52.57
C ALA A 31 36.43 8.89 -52.29
N ALA A 32 35.85 9.47 -53.31
CA ALA A 32 35.16 10.73 -53.29
C ALA A 32 34.01 10.67 -52.25
N VAL A 33 34.06 11.49 -51.21
CA VAL A 33 32.99 11.66 -50.24
C VAL A 33 31.93 12.54 -50.84
N VAL A 34 30.85 11.93 -51.34
CA VAL A 34 29.57 12.63 -51.55
C VAL A 34 28.96 12.76 -50.18
N VAL A 35 28.97 13.97 -49.60
CA VAL A 35 28.25 14.31 -48.37
C VAL A 35 26.78 14.47 -48.74
N PRO A 36 25.88 13.56 -48.35
CA PRO A 36 24.46 13.87 -48.46
C PRO A 36 24.16 14.93 -47.39
N CYS A 37 23.75 16.15 -47.82
CA CYS A 37 23.05 17.07 -46.94
C CYS A 37 21.79 16.34 -46.44
N LEU A 38 21.89 15.71 -45.27
CA LEU A 38 20.73 15.36 -44.48
C LEU A 38 20.10 16.69 -44.05
N LEU A 39 19.05 17.06 -44.73
CA LEU A 39 18.07 18.02 -44.21
C LEU A 39 17.56 17.45 -42.89
N LEU A 40 18.12 17.91 -41.78
CA LEU A 40 17.53 17.74 -40.46
C LEU A 40 16.15 18.40 -40.55
N ALA A 41 15.12 17.58 -40.78
CA ALA A 41 13.75 18.02 -40.51
C ALA A 41 13.77 18.51 -39.04
N PRO A 42 13.24 19.69 -38.73
CA PRO A 42 13.10 20.13 -37.35
C PRO A 42 12.36 19.01 -36.62
N ALA A 43 12.95 18.51 -35.52
CA ALA A 43 12.23 17.62 -34.63
C ALA A 43 10.92 18.34 -34.30
N ALA A 44 9.80 17.71 -34.60
CA ALA A 44 8.51 18.26 -34.21
C ALA A 44 8.63 18.55 -32.71
N GLU A 45 8.51 19.82 -32.33
CA GLU A 45 8.50 20.20 -30.92
C GLU A 45 7.43 19.35 -30.25
N ALA A 46 7.86 18.59 -29.22
CA ALA A 46 6.94 17.76 -28.47
C ALA A 46 5.86 18.70 -27.91
N ASN A 47 4.62 18.44 -28.25
CA ASN A 47 3.49 19.25 -27.81
C ASN A 47 3.51 19.26 -26.28
N ASP A 48 3.87 20.40 -25.67
CA ASP A 48 4.07 20.56 -24.22
C ASP A 48 2.74 20.54 -23.42
N VAL A 49 1.67 20.07 -24.06
CA VAL A 49 0.35 19.92 -23.44
C VAL A 49 0.14 18.48 -22.99
N PHE A 50 -0.04 18.28 -21.70
CA PHE A 50 -0.24 16.99 -21.08
C PHE A 50 -1.67 16.86 -20.56
N VAL A 51 -2.33 15.75 -20.86
CA VAL A 51 -3.66 15.43 -20.34
C VAL A 51 -3.60 14.22 -19.44
N ARG A 52 -4.17 14.34 -18.25
CA ARG A 52 -4.27 13.26 -17.27
C ARG A 52 -5.72 12.87 -17.09
N VAL A 53 -6.01 11.59 -17.31
CA VAL A 53 -7.31 10.95 -17.15
C VAL A 53 -7.22 9.78 -16.19
N ASN A 54 -8.34 9.36 -15.64
CA ASN A 54 -8.40 8.07 -14.96
C ASN A 54 -8.25 6.96 -16.01
N GLN A 55 -7.10 6.31 -16.03
CA GLN A 55 -6.78 5.26 -17.02
C GLN A 55 -7.55 3.95 -16.77
N LEU A 56 -8.08 3.72 -15.56
CA LEU A 56 -9.01 2.62 -15.31
C LEU A 56 -10.36 2.87 -15.99
N GLY A 57 -10.72 4.15 -16.21
CA GLY A 57 -11.95 4.57 -16.83
C GLY A 57 -12.98 5.13 -15.85
N TYR A 58 -14.21 5.26 -16.32
CA TYR A 58 -15.32 5.86 -15.59
C TYR A 58 -16.59 5.04 -15.77
N ARG A 59 -17.48 5.00 -14.77
CA ARG A 59 -18.82 4.48 -14.96
C ARG A 59 -19.73 5.57 -15.54
N PRO A 60 -20.78 5.19 -16.29
CA PRO A 60 -21.88 6.13 -16.58
C PRO A 60 -22.39 6.76 -15.28
N GLY A 61 -22.67 8.05 -15.28
CA GLY A 61 -23.13 8.79 -14.10
C GLY A 61 -22.02 9.23 -13.11
N ASP A 62 -20.79 8.72 -13.21
CA ASP A 62 -19.67 9.21 -12.40
C ASP A 62 -19.30 10.67 -12.82
N ALA A 63 -18.77 11.45 -11.89
CA ALA A 63 -18.04 12.66 -12.23
C ALA A 63 -16.80 12.30 -13.05
N LYS A 64 -16.70 12.84 -14.27
CA LYS A 64 -15.63 12.54 -15.22
C LYS A 64 -14.81 13.81 -15.46
N ILE A 65 -13.71 13.91 -14.72
CA ILE A 65 -12.82 15.06 -14.76
C ILE A 65 -11.45 14.59 -15.26
N ALA A 66 -10.89 15.32 -16.21
CA ALA A 66 -9.49 15.23 -16.57
C ALA A 66 -8.75 16.52 -16.22
N MET A 67 -7.46 16.44 -16.06
CA MET A 67 -6.58 17.58 -15.87
C MET A 67 -5.71 17.78 -17.11
N VAL A 68 -5.58 19.02 -17.54
CA VAL A 68 -4.64 19.40 -18.58
C VAL A 68 -3.63 20.40 -18.01
N MET A 69 -2.38 20.26 -18.44
CA MET A 69 -1.29 21.13 -18.00
C MET A 69 -0.34 21.42 -19.17
N SER A 70 0.22 22.62 -19.18
CA SER A 70 1.14 23.08 -20.22
C SER A 70 2.04 24.19 -19.71
N ARG A 71 3.20 24.38 -20.35
CA ARG A 71 4.01 25.61 -20.23
C ARG A 71 3.47 26.73 -21.11
N GLU A 72 2.74 26.40 -22.14
CA GLU A 72 2.10 27.30 -23.08
C GLU A 72 0.62 27.50 -22.75
N ALA A 73 0.01 28.56 -23.29
CA ALA A 73 -1.40 28.84 -23.10
C ALA A 73 -2.28 27.68 -23.57
N LEU A 74 -3.24 27.28 -22.74
CA LEU A 74 -4.16 26.19 -23.03
C LEU A 74 -5.32 26.63 -23.95
N PRO A 75 -5.84 25.72 -24.81
CA PRO A 75 -7.00 25.97 -25.62
C PRO A 75 -8.26 26.17 -24.77
N ALA A 76 -9.17 27.06 -25.17
CA ALA A 76 -10.40 27.34 -24.42
C ALA A 76 -11.42 26.18 -24.42
N LYS A 77 -11.26 25.22 -25.35
CA LYS A 77 -12.17 24.08 -25.55
C LYS A 77 -11.43 22.78 -25.68
N PHE A 78 -12.15 21.69 -25.46
CA PHE A 78 -11.68 20.33 -25.71
C PHE A 78 -12.79 19.48 -26.33
N GLU A 79 -12.41 18.41 -26.97
CA GLU A 79 -13.31 17.37 -27.44
C GLU A 79 -13.02 16.05 -26.75
N VAL A 80 -14.06 15.23 -26.53
CA VAL A 80 -13.91 13.80 -26.29
C VAL A 80 -14.21 13.09 -27.59
N VAL A 81 -13.27 12.25 -27.99
CA VAL A 81 -13.28 11.57 -29.31
C VAL A 81 -13.47 10.07 -29.08
N ASP A 82 -14.38 9.47 -29.81
CA ASP A 82 -14.56 8.03 -29.86
C ASP A 82 -13.33 7.38 -30.51
N ALA A 83 -12.64 6.52 -29.78
CA ALA A 83 -11.35 5.99 -30.22
C ALA A 83 -11.45 5.06 -31.44
N SER A 84 -12.61 4.43 -31.65
CA SER A 84 -12.84 3.50 -32.77
C SER A 84 -13.16 4.22 -34.07
N SER A 85 -13.97 5.29 -34.01
CA SER A 85 -14.44 6.02 -35.20
C SER A 85 -13.65 7.31 -35.49
N GLY A 86 -12.87 7.79 -34.53
CA GLY A 86 -12.17 9.08 -34.64
C GLY A 86 -13.10 10.29 -34.62
N LYS A 87 -14.39 10.15 -34.31
CA LYS A 87 -15.37 11.23 -34.28
C LYS A 87 -15.47 11.87 -32.90
N GLY A 88 -15.56 13.19 -32.86
CA GLY A 88 -15.91 13.94 -31.66
C GLY A 88 -17.33 13.55 -31.18
N VAL A 89 -17.48 13.18 -29.93
CA VAL A 89 -18.75 12.77 -29.31
C VAL A 89 -19.21 13.70 -28.20
N PHE A 90 -18.32 14.55 -27.71
CA PHE A 90 -18.60 15.56 -26.69
C PHE A 90 -17.65 16.73 -26.87
N GLU A 91 -18.16 17.96 -26.71
CA GLU A 91 -17.37 19.19 -26.67
C GLU A 91 -17.59 19.88 -25.32
N GLY A 92 -16.50 20.31 -24.70
CA GLY A 92 -16.51 21.01 -23.43
C GLY A 92 -15.63 22.26 -23.44
N ARG A 93 -15.83 23.11 -22.43
CA ARG A 93 -14.96 24.25 -22.16
C ARG A 93 -13.93 23.86 -21.11
N LEU A 94 -12.69 24.23 -21.35
CA LEU A 94 -11.64 24.17 -20.35
C LEU A 94 -11.95 25.16 -19.22
N GLN A 95 -11.88 24.71 -17.99
CA GLN A 95 -11.98 25.55 -16.81
C GLN A 95 -10.56 25.80 -16.28
N PRO A 96 -10.02 27.03 -16.42
CA PRO A 96 -8.69 27.35 -15.93
C PRO A 96 -8.58 27.12 -14.43
N VAL A 97 -7.40 26.73 -13.99
CA VAL A 97 -7.00 26.68 -12.59
C VAL A 97 -5.86 27.70 -12.45
N ASP A 98 -6.06 28.69 -11.61
CA ASP A 98 -5.19 29.88 -11.54
C ASP A 98 -3.90 29.61 -10.72
N GLU A 99 -3.82 28.49 -9.99
CA GLU A 99 -2.66 28.17 -9.15
C GLU A 99 -1.62 27.39 -9.95
N PRO A 100 -0.34 27.82 -9.95
CA PRO A 100 0.74 27.08 -10.61
C PRO A 100 0.97 25.73 -9.92
N TRP A 101 1.22 24.68 -10.70
CA TRP A 101 1.51 23.36 -10.19
C TRP A 101 2.74 22.74 -10.86
N GLY A 102 3.76 22.48 -10.07
CA GLY A 102 5.00 21.91 -10.56
C GLY A 102 5.73 22.86 -11.51
N GLN A 103 6.08 22.36 -12.68
CA GLN A 103 6.82 23.09 -13.72
C GLN A 103 5.93 23.66 -14.83
N PHE A 104 4.60 23.60 -14.67
CA PHE A 104 3.64 24.05 -15.65
C PHE A 104 2.99 25.36 -15.18
N ASP A 105 2.91 26.33 -16.06
CA ASP A 105 2.34 27.64 -15.77
C ASP A 105 0.82 27.71 -16.02
N HIS A 106 0.31 26.78 -16.83
CA HIS A 106 -1.09 26.72 -17.22
C HIS A 106 -1.71 25.37 -16.88
N HIS A 107 -2.85 25.41 -16.16
CA HIS A 107 -3.61 24.24 -15.77
C HIS A 107 -5.08 24.43 -16.06
N GLY A 108 -5.78 23.31 -16.26
CA GLY A 108 -7.22 23.36 -16.46
C GLY A 108 -7.90 22.04 -16.16
N ARG A 109 -9.18 22.17 -15.81
CA ARG A 109 -10.09 21.03 -15.65
C ARG A 109 -10.91 20.84 -16.91
N LEU A 110 -11.06 19.59 -17.31
CA LEU A 110 -11.84 19.18 -18.47
C LEU A 110 -12.97 18.31 -17.94
N ASP A 111 -14.16 18.91 -17.76
CA ASP A 111 -15.33 18.22 -17.24
C ASP A 111 -16.17 17.67 -18.41
N PHE A 112 -16.25 16.35 -18.49
CA PHE A 112 -17.06 15.60 -19.44
C PHE A 112 -18.06 14.66 -18.76
N SER A 113 -18.47 14.98 -17.53
CA SER A 113 -19.40 14.18 -16.71
C SER A 113 -20.73 13.89 -17.41
N LYS A 114 -21.14 14.71 -18.35
CA LYS A 114 -22.37 14.52 -19.14
C LYS A 114 -22.27 13.44 -20.23
N LEU A 115 -21.07 12.93 -20.51
CA LEU A 115 -20.89 11.85 -21.48
C LEU A 115 -21.09 10.50 -20.78
N ASP A 116 -22.25 9.88 -20.98
CA ASP A 116 -22.60 8.58 -20.37
C ASP A 116 -22.60 7.41 -21.37
N LYS A 117 -22.21 7.66 -22.61
CA LYS A 117 -22.11 6.63 -23.65
C LYS A 117 -21.00 5.64 -23.33
N ASP A 118 -21.33 4.35 -23.34
CA ASP A 118 -20.34 3.27 -23.26
C ASP A 118 -19.41 3.29 -24.47
N GLY A 119 -18.10 3.05 -24.23
CA GLY A 119 -17.09 3.00 -25.29
C GLY A 119 -15.69 3.32 -24.81
N GLU A 120 -14.77 3.39 -25.79
CA GLU A 120 -13.40 3.82 -25.60
C GLU A 120 -13.20 5.22 -26.18
N PHE A 121 -12.54 6.08 -25.43
CA PHE A 121 -12.43 7.49 -25.75
C PHE A 121 -11.03 8.03 -25.44
N PHE A 122 -10.69 9.15 -26.06
CA PHE A 122 -9.59 9.99 -25.63
C PHE A 122 -10.04 11.46 -25.63
N ILE A 123 -9.35 12.32 -24.90
CA ILE A 123 -9.61 13.75 -24.84
C ILE A 123 -8.60 14.48 -25.71
N ARG A 124 -9.08 15.45 -26.48
CA ARG A 124 -8.29 16.28 -27.41
C ARG A 124 -8.48 17.77 -27.09
N PRO A 125 -7.60 18.39 -26.29
CA PRO A 125 -7.50 19.84 -26.17
C PRO A 125 -6.53 20.34 -27.24
N GLY A 126 -7.04 21.02 -28.28
CA GLY A 126 -6.25 21.40 -29.45
C GLY A 126 -5.67 20.20 -30.18
N GLU A 127 -4.35 20.18 -30.39
CA GLU A 127 -3.64 19.09 -31.07
C GLU A 127 -3.18 17.97 -30.08
N ALA A 128 -3.22 18.22 -28.80
CA ALA A 128 -2.80 17.23 -27.79
C ALA A 128 -3.83 16.10 -27.66
N LYS A 129 -3.36 14.94 -27.20
CA LYS A 129 -4.19 13.76 -26.99
C LYS A 129 -3.91 13.11 -25.64
N SER A 130 -4.99 12.77 -24.90
CA SER A 130 -4.87 11.96 -23.68
C SER A 130 -4.56 10.50 -23.99
N PRO A 131 -4.12 9.70 -22.99
CA PRO A 131 -4.29 8.26 -23.04
C PRO A 131 -5.76 7.90 -23.31
N THR A 132 -5.98 6.74 -23.96
CA THR A 132 -7.32 6.19 -24.16
C THR A 132 -7.87 5.68 -22.83
N PHE A 133 -9.16 5.92 -22.57
CA PHE A 133 -9.88 5.46 -21.41
C PHE A 133 -11.24 4.89 -21.81
N ARG A 134 -11.84 4.13 -20.92
CA ARG A 134 -13.15 3.51 -21.12
C ARG A 134 -14.22 4.19 -20.27
N ILE A 135 -15.42 4.33 -20.82
CA ILE A 135 -16.65 4.57 -20.05
C ILE A 135 -17.47 3.28 -20.14
N GLY A 136 -17.92 2.74 -19.00
CA GLY A 136 -18.75 1.53 -18.98
C GLY A 136 -19.10 1.08 -17.56
N ALA A 137 -20.27 0.45 -17.40
CA ALA A 137 -20.77 0.03 -16.08
C ALA A 137 -19.83 -0.96 -15.37
N ALA A 138 -19.12 -1.78 -16.13
CA ALA A 138 -18.22 -2.82 -15.61
C ALA A 138 -16.72 -2.40 -15.59
N VAL A 139 -16.42 -1.11 -15.72
CA VAL A 139 -15.03 -0.64 -15.87
C VAL A 139 -14.11 -1.04 -14.71
N TYR A 140 -14.64 -1.21 -13.51
CA TYR A 140 -13.91 -1.61 -12.31
C TYR A 140 -14.14 -3.08 -11.92
N ALA A 141 -14.84 -3.87 -12.74
CA ALA A 141 -15.25 -5.24 -12.35
C ALA A 141 -14.06 -6.17 -12.05
N ASN A 142 -12.94 -6.01 -12.77
CA ASN A 142 -11.74 -6.85 -12.59
C ASN A 142 -10.70 -6.23 -11.63
N LEU A 143 -10.95 -5.04 -11.09
CA LEU A 143 -9.96 -4.35 -10.27
C LEU A 143 -9.63 -5.10 -8.97
N PRO A 144 -10.58 -5.71 -8.24
CA PRO A 144 -10.25 -6.52 -7.07
C PRO A 144 -9.29 -7.67 -7.39
N ASP A 145 -9.52 -8.40 -8.49
CA ASP A 145 -8.66 -9.51 -8.90
C ASP A 145 -7.24 -9.03 -9.26
N GLN A 146 -7.11 -7.89 -9.96
CA GLN A 146 -5.80 -7.31 -10.29
C GLN A 146 -5.03 -6.89 -9.04
N LEU A 147 -5.72 -6.36 -8.03
CA LEU A 147 -5.09 -6.01 -6.75
C LEU A 147 -4.65 -7.27 -5.99
N LEU A 148 -5.41 -8.35 -6.05
CA LEU A 148 -5.01 -9.64 -5.47
C LEU A 148 -3.80 -10.26 -6.19
N GLU A 149 -3.69 -10.11 -7.50
CA GLU A 149 -2.50 -10.54 -8.24
C GLU A 149 -1.24 -9.82 -7.73
N PHE A 150 -1.34 -8.52 -7.45
CA PHE A 150 -0.24 -7.78 -6.83
C PHE A 150 0.14 -8.34 -5.46
N MET A 151 -0.86 -8.61 -4.58
CA MET A 151 -0.60 -9.20 -3.27
C MET A 151 0.09 -10.57 -3.39
N ARG A 152 -0.37 -11.43 -4.31
CA ARG A 152 0.24 -12.74 -4.58
C ARG A 152 1.68 -12.65 -5.07
N GLN A 153 2.03 -11.60 -5.82
CA GLN A 153 3.43 -11.37 -6.22
C GLN A 153 4.35 -11.08 -5.04
N GLN A 154 3.81 -10.59 -3.93
CA GLN A 154 4.55 -10.29 -2.71
C GLN A 154 4.58 -11.47 -1.72
N GLN A 155 3.91 -12.59 -1.98
CA GLN A 155 3.91 -13.73 -1.06
C GLN A 155 5.33 -14.23 -0.76
N CYS A 156 5.64 -14.34 0.54
CA CYS A 156 6.85 -14.95 1.06
C CYS A 156 6.58 -16.42 1.45
N GLY A 157 7.46 -17.31 1.13
CA GLY A 157 7.22 -18.75 1.15
C GLY A 157 6.92 -19.23 -0.27
N TYR A 158 5.84 -19.96 -0.52
CA TYR A 158 5.45 -20.27 -1.88
C TYR A 158 4.86 -19.02 -2.56
N ASN A 159 5.39 -18.68 -3.71
CA ASN A 159 4.93 -17.58 -4.52
C ASN A 159 4.35 -18.10 -5.85
N PRO A 160 3.03 -17.99 -6.07
CA PRO A 160 2.38 -18.57 -7.24
C PRO A 160 2.74 -17.85 -8.56
N TRP A 161 3.21 -16.60 -8.48
CA TRP A 161 3.59 -15.82 -9.66
C TRP A 161 4.85 -16.34 -10.34
N VAL A 162 5.83 -16.76 -9.55
CA VAL A 162 7.12 -17.28 -10.03
C VAL A 162 7.26 -18.79 -9.86
N ASP A 163 6.22 -19.46 -9.32
CA ASP A 163 6.18 -20.88 -9.00
C ASP A 163 7.44 -21.34 -8.24
N ALA A 164 7.80 -20.62 -7.20
CA ALA A 164 8.99 -20.86 -6.41
C ALA A 164 8.78 -20.61 -4.92
N VAL A 165 9.62 -21.24 -4.11
CA VAL A 165 9.65 -21.05 -2.66
C VAL A 165 10.83 -20.17 -2.29
N CYS A 166 10.59 -19.19 -1.40
CA CYS A 166 11.63 -18.32 -0.84
C CYS A 166 11.61 -18.36 0.69
N HIS A 167 12.70 -17.92 1.32
CA HIS A 167 12.84 -17.66 2.76
C HIS A 167 12.30 -18.78 3.67
N SER A 168 12.60 -20.03 3.31
CA SER A 168 12.16 -21.23 4.05
C SER A 168 12.74 -21.32 5.46
N PHE A 169 13.74 -20.48 5.79
CA PHE A 169 14.44 -20.47 7.07
C PHE A 169 14.09 -19.25 7.95
N ASP A 170 13.06 -18.47 7.60
CA ASP A 170 12.60 -17.38 8.46
C ASP A 170 12.05 -17.92 9.77
N GLY A 171 12.52 -17.54 10.96
CA GLY A 171 13.53 -16.55 11.23
C GLY A 171 14.28 -16.94 12.51
N ARG A 172 15.25 -16.08 12.93
CA ARG A 172 15.92 -16.21 14.23
C ARG A 172 15.85 -14.93 15.02
N THR A 173 15.64 -15.05 16.32
CA THR A 173 15.59 -13.88 17.22
C THR A 173 16.94 -13.18 17.26
N VAL A 174 16.92 -11.86 17.40
CA VAL A 174 18.11 -11.02 17.64
C VAL A 174 18.05 -10.29 18.97
N ASP A 175 16.84 -10.11 19.48
CA ASP A 175 16.53 -9.45 20.75
C ASP A 175 15.21 -9.98 21.34
N GLY A 176 14.78 -9.40 22.45
CA GLY A 176 13.53 -9.76 23.12
C GLY A 176 13.71 -10.80 24.23
N PRO A 177 12.61 -11.44 24.68
CA PRO A 177 12.61 -12.34 25.82
C PRO A 177 13.32 -13.67 25.55
N MET A 178 13.45 -14.08 24.29
CA MET A 178 14.12 -15.32 23.90
C MET A 178 15.61 -15.08 23.66
N PRO A 179 16.47 -16.07 23.95
CA PRO A 179 17.89 -15.98 23.62
C PRO A 179 18.13 -15.67 22.14
N ALA A 180 19.08 -14.79 21.82
CA ALA A 180 19.43 -14.47 20.45
C ALA A 180 19.81 -15.73 19.65
N GLY A 181 19.34 -15.82 18.41
CA GLY A 181 19.51 -16.98 17.54
C GLY A 181 18.49 -18.11 17.74
N THR A 182 17.54 -17.97 18.66
CA THR A 182 16.42 -18.91 18.80
C THR A 182 15.57 -18.90 17.53
N TYR A 183 15.25 -20.10 17.02
CA TYR A 183 14.36 -20.21 15.85
C TYR A 183 12.94 -19.79 16.20
N VAL A 184 12.36 -18.98 15.33
CA VAL A 184 10.95 -18.59 15.32
C VAL A 184 10.39 -18.87 13.94
N ASP A 185 9.29 -19.60 13.83
CA ASP A 185 8.63 -19.82 12.54
C ASP A 185 7.94 -18.54 12.05
N ALA A 186 8.71 -17.75 11.31
CA ALA A 186 8.23 -16.51 10.69
C ALA A 186 8.07 -16.61 9.16
N ARG A 187 7.94 -17.86 8.65
CA ARG A 187 7.69 -18.13 7.22
C ARG A 187 6.31 -17.67 6.81
N GLY A 188 6.15 -17.22 5.57
CA GLY A 188 4.88 -16.69 5.04
C GLY A 188 4.77 -15.17 5.14
N GLY A 189 3.57 -14.65 5.02
CA GLY A 189 3.32 -13.21 4.90
C GLY A 189 3.73 -12.65 3.54
N TRP A 190 3.92 -11.34 3.46
CA TRP A 190 4.27 -10.64 2.23
C TRP A 190 5.55 -9.83 2.40
N HIS A 191 6.34 -9.76 1.33
CA HIS A 191 7.41 -8.78 1.20
C HIS A 191 6.79 -7.39 1.16
N ASP A 192 7.44 -6.42 1.79
CA ASP A 192 6.85 -5.09 2.01
C ASP A 192 6.77 -4.25 0.72
N ALA A 193 7.83 -4.31 -0.09
CA ALA A 193 7.92 -3.52 -1.33
C ALA A 193 8.79 -4.23 -2.39
N GLY A 194 9.72 -3.49 -3.01
CA GLY A 194 10.77 -4.06 -3.87
C GLY A 194 11.93 -4.68 -3.08
N ASP A 195 11.99 -4.44 -1.79
CA ASP A 195 12.77 -5.17 -0.82
C ASP A 195 12.04 -6.44 -0.35
N GLN A 196 12.67 -7.23 0.51
CA GLN A 196 12.11 -8.50 0.96
C GLN A 196 11.87 -8.54 2.47
N LEU A 197 11.85 -7.37 3.11
CA LEU A 197 11.45 -7.23 4.51
C LEU A 197 9.97 -7.58 4.68
N LYS A 198 9.59 -7.95 5.91
CA LYS A 198 8.19 -8.21 6.26
C LYS A 198 7.87 -7.52 7.58
N TYR A 199 6.72 -6.84 7.62
CA TYR A 199 6.27 -6.10 8.80
C TYR A 199 4.87 -6.52 9.23
N LEU A 200 4.69 -6.78 10.51
CA LEU A 200 3.37 -7.07 11.07
C LEU A 200 2.43 -5.88 10.93
N LEU A 201 2.94 -4.65 11.04
CA LEU A 201 2.17 -3.43 10.93
C LEU A 201 1.42 -3.34 9.60
N THR A 202 2.13 -3.44 8.48
CA THR A 202 1.55 -3.36 7.13
C THR A 202 0.73 -4.59 6.79
N SER A 203 1.22 -5.78 7.14
CA SER A 203 0.54 -7.04 6.83
C SER A 203 -0.76 -7.23 7.61
N SER A 204 -0.82 -6.86 8.90
CA SER A 204 -2.07 -6.93 9.67
C SER A 204 -3.11 -5.94 9.17
N ASN A 205 -2.68 -4.72 8.77
CA ASN A 205 -3.55 -3.74 8.15
C ASN A 205 -4.10 -4.25 6.81
N ALA A 206 -3.25 -4.76 5.91
CA ALA A 206 -3.67 -5.32 4.63
C ALA A 206 -4.66 -6.49 4.80
N THR A 207 -4.36 -7.40 5.74
CA THR A 207 -5.25 -8.52 6.09
C THR A 207 -6.62 -8.04 6.57
N ALA A 208 -6.65 -7.07 7.49
CA ALA A 208 -7.89 -6.49 8.00
C ALA A 208 -8.69 -5.79 6.90
N GLN A 209 -8.02 -5.03 6.01
CA GLN A 209 -8.66 -4.35 4.90
C GLN A 209 -9.29 -5.34 3.89
N MET A 210 -8.61 -6.44 3.56
CA MET A 210 -9.15 -7.48 2.68
C MET A 210 -10.40 -8.15 3.30
N LEU A 211 -10.34 -8.50 4.59
CA LEU A 211 -11.48 -9.07 5.30
C LEU A 211 -12.65 -8.09 5.40
N LEU A 212 -12.37 -6.82 5.65
CA LEU A 212 -13.38 -5.77 5.70
C LEU A 212 -14.01 -5.53 4.31
N ALA A 213 -13.21 -5.51 3.26
CA ALA A 213 -13.70 -5.39 1.89
C ALA A 213 -14.66 -6.53 1.53
N TYR A 214 -14.34 -7.77 1.93
CA TYR A 214 -15.25 -8.91 1.76
C TYR A 214 -16.55 -8.74 2.55
N GLN A 215 -16.46 -8.25 3.78
CA GLN A 215 -17.65 -8.08 4.64
C GLN A 215 -18.59 -6.98 4.15
N LEU A 216 -18.04 -5.88 3.59
CA LEU A 216 -18.82 -4.75 3.09
C LEU A 216 -19.23 -4.90 1.62
N GLY A 217 -18.53 -5.70 0.85
CA GLY A 217 -18.82 -5.96 -0.55
C GLY A 217 -19.98 -6.94 -0.76
N LYS A 218 -20.39 -7.07 -2.01
CA LYS A 218 -21.36 -8.08 -2.43
C LYS A 218 -20.59 -9.36 -2.73
N ARG A 219 -21.01 -10.47 -2.14
CA ARG A 219 -20.32 -11.77 -2.27
C ARG A 219 -20.12 -12.21 -3.72
N GLU A 220 -21.07 -11.91 -4.59
CA GLU A 220 -21.03 -12.24 -6.01
C GLU A 220 -19.94 -11.52 -6.81
N GLN A 221 -19.29 -10.53 -6.19
CA GLN A 221 -18.20 -9.77 -6.79
C GLN A 221 -16.83 -10.42 -6.55
N PHE A 222 -16.75 -11.40 -5.65
CA PHE A 222 -15.49 -12.05 -5.28
C PHE A 222 -15.39 -13.40 -5.95
N ALA A 223 -14.38 -13.56 -6.81
CA ALA A 223 -14.14 -14.80 -7.54
C ALA A 223 -13.60 -15.91 -6.61
N ASP A 224 -13.81 -17.16 -7.02
CA ASP A 224 -13.15 -18.36 -6.50
C ASP A 224 -12.52 -19.06 -7.72
N ARG A 225 -11.28 -18.70 -8.04
CA ARG A 225 -10.54 -19.19 -9.21
C ARG A 225 -9.26 -19.93 -8.84
N VAL A 226 -8.78 -19.69 -7.63
CA VAL A 226 -7.51 -20.25 -7.14
C VAL A 226 -7.72 -20.98 -5.81
N ASN A 227 -6.75 -21.78 -5.43
CA ASN A 227 -6.68 -22.38 -4.11
C ASN A 227 -5.96 -21.48 -3.10
N SER A 228 -5.85 -21.93 -1.86
CA SER A 228 -5.16 -21.22 -0.77
C SER A 228 -3.68 -20.90 -1.03
N LEU A 229 -3.08 -21.48 -2.07
CA LEU A 229 -1.71 -21.19 -2.50
C LEU A 229 -1.67 -20.22 -3.69
N GLY A 230 -2.84 -19.75 -4.17
CA GLY A 230 -2.92 -18.89 -5.36
C GLY A 230 -2.76 -19.64 -6.70
N GLN A 231 -2.81 -20.98 -6.70
CA GLN A 231 -2.74 -21.79 -7.92
C GLN A 231 -4.14 -21.96 -8.54
N PRO A 232 -4.26 -22.04 -9.87
CA PRO A 232 -5.55 -22.20 -10.56
C PRO A 232 -6.28 -23.48 -10.14
N ALA A 233 -7.14 -23.40 -9.16
CA ALA A 233 -8.00 -24.48 -8.65
C ALA A 233 -9.02 -23.93 -7.65
N PRO A 234 -10.29 -23.71 -8.02
CA PRO A 234 -11.33 -23.27 -7.08
C PRO A 234 -11.42 -24.20 -5.87
N ASN A 235 -11.63 -23.64 -4.67
CA ASN A 235 -11.68 -24.42 -3.41
C ASN A 235 -12.92 -24.17 -2.56
N GLY A 236 -13.88 -23.37 -3.06
CA GLY A 236 -15.09 -22.99 -2.36
C GLY A 236 -14.92 -21.83 -1.37
N ILE A 237 -13.77 -21.14 -1.41
CA ILE A 237 -13.46 -19.94 -0.66
C ILE A 237 -13.14 -18.83 -1.68
N ALA A 238 -13.67 -17.63 -1.45
CA ALA A 238 -13.33 -16.50 -2.34
C ALA A 238 -11.83 -16.22 -2.33
N ASP A 239 -11.23 -15.93 -3.49
CA ASP A 239 -9.81 -15.65 -3.67
C ASP A 239 -9.28 -14.57 -2.71
N LEU A 240 -10.12 -13.56 -2.43
CA LEU A 240 -9.81 -12.50 -1.46
C LEU A 240 -9.66 -13.04 -0.04
N LEU A 241 -10.47 -14.04 0.34
CA LEU A 241 -10.38 -14.67 1.66
C LEU A 241 -9.21 -15.64 1.77
N ASP A 242 -8.85 -16.32 0.68
CA ASP A 242 -7.63 -17.14 0.66
C ASP A 242 -6.37 -16.27 0.82
N GLU A 243 -6.32 -15.13 0.15
CA GLU A 243 -5.21 -14.20 0.30
C GLU A 243 -5.17 -13.57 1.71
N ALA A 244 -6.32 -13.17 2.26
CA ALA A 244 -6.40 -12.70 3.64
C ALA A 244 -5.96 -13.78 4.65
N ARG A 245 -6.27 -15.05 4.38
CA ARG A 245 -5.83 -16.18 5.20
C ARG A 245 -4.32 -16.35 5.18
N TRP A 246 -3.66 -16.09 4.04
CA TRP A 246 -2.19 -16.07 3.98
C TRP A 246 -1.59 -15.13 5.02
N GLY A 247 -2.15 -13.93 5.14
CA GLY A 247 -1.76 -12.96 6.18
C GLY A 247 -2.08 -13.43 7.59
N LEU A 248 -3.30 -13.96 7.82
CA LEU A 248 -3.71 -14.48 9.13
C LEU A 248 -2.80 -15.62 9.61
N ASP A 249 -2.44 -16.55 8.72
CA ASP A 249 -1.54 -17.66 9.06
C ASP A 249 -0.16 -17.16 9.46
N TRP A 250 0.34 -16.12 8.81
CA TRP A 250 1.59 -15.48 9.19
C TRP A 250 1.49 -14.73 10.52
N MET A 251 0.42 -13.99 10.75
CA MET A 251 0.15 -13.31 12.02
C MET A 251 0.14 -14.31 13.19
N LEU A 252 -0.50 -15.48 13.02
CA LEU A 252 -0.52 -16.53 14.05
C LEU A 252 0.87 -17.07 14.33
N ARG A 253 1.76 -17.21 13.35
CA ARG A 253 3.15 -17.64 13.55
C ARG A 253 3.97 -16.60 14.30
N LEU A 254 3.70 -15.32 14.10
CA LEU A 254 4.38 -14.23 14.80
C LEU A 254 3.93 -14.08 16.27
N HIS A 255 2.90 -14.82 16.68
CA HIS A 255 2.42 -14.90 18.06
C HIS A 255 2.47 -16.35 18.58
N PRO A 256 3.67 -16.91 18.83
CA PRO A 256 3.83 -18.31 19.20
C PRO A 256 3.45 -18.61 20.66
N ALA A 257 3.36 -17.61 21.53
CA ALA A 257 2.96 -17.71 22.92
C ALA A 257 2.26 -16.42 23.39
N PRO A 258 1.44 -16.46 24.45
CA PRO A 258 0.63 -15.30 24.89
C PRO A 258 1.41 -14.03 25.24
N ASP A 259 2.68 -14.17 25.62
CA ASP A 259 3.60 -13.07 25.95
C ASP A 259 4.63 -12.77 24.86
N GLN A 260 4.51 -13.39 23.69
CA GLN A 260 5.45 -13.25 22.58
C GLN A 260 4.75 -12.72 21.33
N LEU A 261 5.26 -11.64 20.81
CA LEU A 261 4.83 -11.06 19.53
C LEU A 261 6.08 -10.63 18.75
N TYR A 262 6.16 -11.01 17.50
CA TYR A 262 7.22 -10.55 16.59
C TYR A 262 6.61 -9.56 15.59
N HIS A 263 7.37 -8.54 15.18
CA HIS A 263 6.81 -7.47 14.37
C HIS A 263 7.50 -7.23 13.04
N GLN A 264 8.72 -7.75 12.89
CA GLN A 264 9.51 -7.54 11.66
C GLN A 264 10.38 -8.76 11.41
N VAL A 265 10.53 -9.12 10.13
CA VAL A 265 11.48 -10.14 9.64
C VAL A 265 12.37 -9.48 8.59
N ALA A 266 13.68 -9.72 8.68
CA ALA A 266 14.74 -9.02 7.99
C ALA A 266 14.88 -7.56 8.44
N ASP A 267 15.85 -6.84 7.86
CA ASP A 267 16.13 -5.43 8.10
C ASP A 267 16.77 -4.79 6.86
N ASP A 268 17.14 -3.51 6.96
CA ASP A 268 17.64 -2.72 5.85
C ASP A 268 19.03 -3.13 5.29
N ARG A 269 19.63 -4.24 5.80
CA ARG A 269 20.71 -4.94 5.09
C ARG A 269 20.24 -5.45 3.73
N ASP A 270 18.96 -5.77 3.64
CA ASP A 270 18.30 -6.15 2.39
C ASP A 270 18.47 -5.08 1.30
N HIS A 271 18.23 -3.81 1.64
CA HIS A 271 18.31 -2.69 0.72
C HIS A 271 19.69 -2.51 0.08
N SER A 272 20.74 -2.88 0.80
CA SER A 272 22.11 -2.75 0.30
C SER A 272 22.53 -3.82 -0.72
N THR A 273 21.70 -4.86 -0.90
CA THR A 273 22.03 -6.00 -1.77
C THR A 273 21.47 -5.82 -3.19
N GLY A 274 20.62 -4.80 -3.40
CA GLY A 274 19.98 -4.53 -4.68
C GLY A 274 18.82 -5.44 -5.02
N PHE A 275 18.21 -5.21 -6.18
CA PHE A 275 17.06 -5.97 -6.64
C PHE A 275 17.45 -7.40 -7.01
N ARG A 276 16.70 -8.37 -6.49
CA ARG A 276 16.84 -9.80 -6.79
C ARG A 276 15.48 -10.47 -6.64
N ARG A 277 15.33 -11.64 -7.24
CA ARG A 277 14.11 -12.44 -7.00
C ARG A 277 14.17 -13.03 -5.58
N PRO A 278 13.03 -13.16 -4.88
CA PRO A 278 13.01 -13.66 -3.51
C PRO A 278 13.65 -15.04 -3.32
N GLN A 279 13.53 -15.92 -4.31
CA GLN A 279 14.17 -17.25 -4.26
C GLN A 279 15.70 -17.20 -4.45
N ASP A 280 16.24 -16.09 -4.94
CA ASP A 280 17.67 -15.87 -5.17
C ASP A 280 18.30 -15.07 -4.00
N GLU A 281 17.79 -15.24 -2.78
CA GLU A 281 18.27 -14.55 -1.59
C GLU A 281 19.75 -14.80 -1.32
N THR A 282 20.52 -13.73 -1.12
CA THR A 282 21.97 -13.77 -0.93
C THR A 282 22.46 -12.94 0.24
N VAL A 283 21.57 -12.24 0.94
CA VAL A 283 21.95 -11.48 2.14
C VAL A 283 22.42 -12.42 3.24
N ASP A 284 23.49 -12.05 3.91
CA ASP A 284 23.98 -12.73 5.10
C ASP A 284 23.66 -11.89 6.35
N TYR A 285 22.75 -12.39 7.16
CA TYR A 285 22.36 -11.77 8.42
C TYR A 285 23.19 -12.27 9.61
N GLY A 286 24.29 -12.97 9.36
CA GLY A 286 25.14 -13.57 10.38
C GLY A 286 24.96 -15.07 10.55
N TRP A 287 24.11 -15.70 9.74
CA TRP A 287 23.85 -17.16 9.77
C TRP A 287 24.12 -17.82 8.42
N GLY A 288 24.83 -17.13 7.52
CA GLY A 288 25.14 -17.59 6.17
C GLY A 288 24.23 -16.99 5.12
N LYS A 289 24.77 -16.86 3.91
CA LYS A 289 24.07 -16.28 2.76
C LYS A 289 22.79 -17.06 2.42
N GLY A 290 21.69 -16.32 2.24
CA GLY A 290 20.41 -16.90 1.87
C GLY A 290 19.82 -17.86 2.92
N SER A 291 20.29 -17.78 4.16
CA SER A 291 19.88 -18.60 5.28
C SER A 291 18.84 -17.88 6.17
N TYR A 292 18.97 -17.99 7.49
CA TYR A 292 18.04 -17.39 8.43
C TYR A 292 18.06 -15.86 8.36
N ARG A 293 16.88 -15.26 8.47
CA ARG A 293 16.72 -13.82 8.61
C ARG A 293 16.33 -13.46 10.04
N PRO A 294 16.69 -12.25 10.54
CA PRO A 294 16.34 -11.82 11.89
C PRO A 294 14.84 -11.65 12.04
N ALA A 295 14.30 -12.13 13.16
CA ALA A 295 12.94 -11.86 13.62
C ALA A 295 13.02 -11.00 14.88
N TYR A 296 12.39 -9.82 14.82
CA TYR A 296 12.42 -8.81 15.87
C TYR A 296 11.21 -8.93 16.77
N SER A 297 11.44 -9.01 18.09
CA SER A 297 10.37 -9.05 19.08
C SER A 297 9.71 -7.69 19.24
N ALA A 298 8.38 -7.66 19.36
CA ALA A 298 7.62 -6.48 19.75
C ALA A 298 7.61 -6.37 21.28
N ASP A 299 8.61 -5.72 21.85
CA ASP A 299 8.76 -5.56 23.30
C ASP A 299 8.46 -4.13 23.81
N GLY A 300 8.06 -3.25 22.89
CA GLY A 300 7.71 -1.87 23.22
C GLY A 300 8.88 -0.98 23.61
N LYS A 301 10.12 -1.41 23.30
CA LYS A 301 11.34 -0.67 23.63
C LYS A 301 12.06 -0.21 22.37
N PRO A 302 12.89 0.85 22.48
CA PRO A 302 13.75 1.26 21.39
C PRO A 302 14.64 0.15 20.88
N GLN A 303 14.44 -0.27 19.64
CA GLN A 303 15.16 -1.33 18.97
C GLN A 303 15.88 -0.80 17.72
N GLY A 304 16.80 -1.57 17.18
CA GLY A 304 17.62 -1.22 16.05
C GLY A 304 19.09 -1.32 16.39
N LEU A 305 19.94 -1.32 15.35
CA LEU A 305 21.37 -1.52 15.50
C LEU A 305 22.12 -0.18 15.54
N MET A 306 23.19 -0.13 16.28
CA MET A 306 24.07 1.06 16.42
C MET A 306 23.27 2.28 16.92
N GLN A 307 23.40 3.43 16.21
CA GLN A 307 22.71 4.68 16.51
C GLN A 307 21.29 4.77 15.91
N TYR A 308 20.84 3.78 15.15
CA TYR A 308 19.58 3.80 14.42
C TYR A 308 18.42 3.16 15.21
N LYS A 309 18.40 3.39 16.51
CA LYS A 309 17.32 2.87 17.36
C LYS A 309 15.99 3.58 17.10
N SER A 310 14.91 2.82 17.14
CA SER A 310 13.55 3.33 17.09
C SER A 310 13.18 4.12 18.37
N GLU A 311 12.06 4.83 18.30
CA GLU A 311 11.48 5.52 19.46
C GLU A 311 10.28 4.76 20.03
N SER A 312 10.33 3.43 19.96
CA SER A 312 9.24 2.56 20.44
C SER A 312 8.96 2.77 21.93
N THR A 313 7.67 2.78 22.28
CA THR A 313 7.17 3.05 23.63
C THR A 313 6.19 2.00 24.12
N GLY A 314 5.69 1.15 23.23
CA GLY A 314 4.70 0.11 23.50
C GLY A 314 4.44 -0.74 22.26
N VAL A 315 3.36 -1.50 22.27
CA VAL A 315 3.00 -2.43 21.16
C VAL A 315 1.54 -2.28 20.72
N ALA A 316 0.83 -1.27 21.22
CA ALA A 316 -0.62 -1.15 21.02
C ALA A 316 -1.01 -0.89 19.55
N ASN A 317 -0.18 -0.16 18.78
CA ASN A 317 -0.41 0.04 17.35
C ASN A 317 -0.44 -1.28 16.56
N LEU A 318 0.42 -2.22 16.89
CA LEU A 318 0.39 -3.55 16.29
C LEU A 318 -0.79 -4.38 16.79
N ALA A 319 -1.01 -4.34 18.11
CA ALA A 319 -2.02 -5.17 18.77
C ALA A 319 -3.43 -4.83 18.33
N GLY A 320 -3.73 -3.54 18.13
CA GLY A 320 -5.03 -3.08 17.64
C GLY A 320 -5.33 -3.60 16.22
N ARG A 321 -4.40 -3.43 15.28
CA ARG A 321 -4.55 -3.94 13.90
C ARG A 321 -4.63 -5.45 13.83
N TYR A 322 -3.80 -6.14 14.62
CA TYR A 322 -3.86 -7.59 14.76
C TYR A 322 -5.26 -8.03 15.22
N ALA A 323 -5.77 -7.43 16.30
CA ALA A 323 -7.08 -7.75 16.83
C ALA A 323 -8.23 -7.42 15.87
N ALA A 324 -8.10 -6.36 15.08
CA ALA A 324 -9.08 -6.01 14.04
C ALA A 324 -9.17 -7.09 12.96
N ALA A 325 -8.03 -7.53 12.41
CA ALA A 325 -7.98 -8.59 11.41
C ALA A 325 -8.60 -9.90 11.96
N ILE A 326 -8.25 -10.26 13.19
CA ILE A 326 -8.75 -11.47 13.85
C ILE A 326 -10.26 -11.39 14.16
N GLY A 327 -10.72 -10.22 14.63
CA GLY A 327 -12.16 -10.01 14.88
C GLY A 327 -12.99 -10.16 13.61
N LEU A 328 -12.50 -9.61 12.50
CA LEU A 328 -13.12 -9.76 11.16
C LEU A 328 -13.09 -11.21 10.68
N CYS A 329 -11.96 -11.90 10.85
CA CYS A 329 -11.82 -13.33 10.55
C CYS A 329 -12.91 -14.15 11.23
N TYR A 330 -13.08 -14.00 12.56
CA TYR A 330 -14.09 -14.72 13.30
C TYR A 330 -15.51 -14.39 12.83
N GLN A 331 -15.82 -13.11 12.60
CA GLN A 331 -17.15 -12.69 12.11
C GLN A 331 -17.51 -13.33 10.77
N ILE A 332 -16.53 -13.52 9.88
CA ILE A 332 -16.74 -14.11 8.54
C ILE A 332 -16.97 -15.62 8.64
N TRP A 333 -16.19 -16.33 9.45
CA TRP A 333 -16.14 -17.80 9.44
C TRP A 333 -16.80 -18.50 10.61
N LYS A 334 -17.31 -17.79 11.62
CA LYS A 334 -17.96 -18.40 12.81
C LYS A 334 -19.16 -19.30 12.51
N ASN A 335 -19.80 -19.16 11.36
CA ASN A 335 -20.96 -19.94 10.93
C ASN A 335 -20.60 -20.97 9.83
N ASP A 336 -19.35 -21.09 9.42
CA ASP A 336 -18.87 -22.13 8.50
C ASP A 336 -18.22 -23.25 9.31
N GLU A 337 -18.87 -24.40 9.36
CA GLU A 337 -18.40 -25.55 10.17
C GLU A 337 -16.97 -25.98 9.80
N ARG A 338 -16.56 -25.83 8.55
CA ARG A 338 -15.20 -26.18 8.09
C ARG A 338 -14.15 -25.20 8.62
N MET A 339 -14.54 -23.92 8.75
CA MET A 339 -13.63 -22.84 9.11
C MET A 339 -13.73 -22.43 10.59
N LEU A 340 -14.77 -22.85 11.30
CA LEU A 340 -14.98 -22.49 12.71
C LEU A 340 -13.78 -22.81 13.61
N PRO A 341 -13.14 -23.99 13.55
CA PRO A 341 -11.97 -24.27 14.40
C PRO A 341 -10.79 -23.31 14.12
N TYR A 342 -10.64 -22.90 12.85
CA TYR A 342 -9.63 -21.92 12.47
C TYR A 342 -9.98 -20.54 13.04
N ALA A 343 -11.22 -20.11 12.88
CA ALA A 343 -11.69 -18.83 13.37
C ALA A 343 -11.59 -18.71 14.91
N GLU A 344 -11.90 -19.79 15.65
CA GLU A 344 -11.74 -19.84 17.11
C GLU A 344 -10.27 -19.73 17.55
N ARG A 345 -9.36 -20.41 16.87
CA ARG A 345 -7.92 -20.27 17.12
C ARG A 345 -7.45 -18.84 16.86
N CYS A 346 -7.90 -18.24 15.76
CA CYS A 346 -7.63 -16.83 15.47
C CYS A 346 -8.16 -15.95 16.61
N LEU A 347 -9.43 -16.11 17.01
CA LEU A 347 -10.04 -15.30 18.06
C LEU A 347 -9.31 -15.38 19.39
N ALA A 348 -8.79 -16.57 19.77
CA ALA A 348 -7.98 -16.74 20.96
C ALA A 348 -6.71 -15.89 20.89
N ALA A 349 -5.94 -16.02 19.81
CA ALA A 349 -4.73 -15.22 19.57
C ALA A 349 -5.00 -13.70 19.55
N GLY A 350 -6.09 -13.27 18.90
CA GLY A 350 -6.45 -11.86 18.85
C GLY A 350 -6.78 -11.27 20.22
N LYS A 351 -7.42 -12.02 21.11
CA LYS A 351 -7.70 -11.60 22.49
C LYS A 351 -6.42 -11.48 23.31
N GLU A 352 -5.47 -12.40 23.13
CA GLU A 352 -4.17 -12.40 23.80
C GLU A 352 -3.36 -11.18 23.36
N VAL A 353 -3.21 -10.98 22.05
CA VAL A 353 -2.46 -9.85 21.50
C VAL A 353 -3.10 -8.51 21.86
N TYR A 354 -4.44 -8.42 21.85
CA TYR A 354 -5.14 -7.21 22.27
C TYR A 354 -4.88 -6.88 23.76
N ALA A 355 -4.87 -7.93 24.61
CA ALA A 355 -4.55 -7.76 26.04
C ALA A 355 -3.09 -7.32 26.22
N LEU A 356 -2.16 -7.84 25.43
CA LEU A 356 -0.76 -7.41 25.41
C LEU A 356 -0.65 -5.93 25.03
N GLY A 357 -1.37 -5.47 23.99
CA GLY A 357 -1.43 -4.05 23.60
C GLY A 357 -1.95 -3.15 24.72
N LYS A 358 -3.00 -3.59 25.43
CA LYS A 358 -3.52 -2.84 26.60
C LYS A 358 -2.55 -2.78 27.78
N ALA A 359 -1.76 -3.83 27.99
CA ALA A 359 -0.77 -3.86 29.05
C ALA A 359 0.46 -3.00 28.73
N HIS A 360 0.74 -2.78 27.44
CA HIS A 360 1.92 -2.05 26.95
C HIS A 360 1.49 -1.03 25.89
N GLU A 361 0.71 -0.03 26.29
CA GLU A 361 0.25 1.05 25.42
C GLU A 361 1.42 1.85 24.84
N GLY A 362 1.30 2.27 23.59
CA GLY A 362 2.33 2.95 22.84
C GLY A 362 2.55 2.32 21.47
N VAL A 363 3.64 2.71 20.83
CA VAL A 363 3.97 2.29 19.47
C VAL A 363 5.20 1.42 19.43
N GLN A 364 5.18 0.38 18.59
CA GLN A 364 6.35 -0.33 18.11
C GLN A 364 6.67 0.17 16.72
N GLN A 365 7.87 0.70 16.54
CA GLN A 365 8.37 1.14 15.24
C GLN A 365 9.27 0.06 14.60
N GLY A 366 9.47 0.14 13.29
CA GLY A 366 10.38 -0.74 12.57
C GLY A 366 11.83 -0.60 13.02
N ASN A 367 12.60 -1.64 12.84
CA ASN A 367 14.03 -1.68 13.16
C ASN A 367 14.87 -1.36 11.94
N SER A 368 15.94 -0.60 12.16
CA SER A 368 16.93 -0.25 11.15
C SER A 368 18.29 -0.84 11.48
N TYR A 369 19.07 -1.15 10.46
CA TYR A 369 20.47 -1.55 10.58
C TYR A 369 21.42 -0.37 10.37
N LYS A 370 21.22 0.37 9.29
CA LYS A 370 22.04 1.54 8.92
C LYS A 370 21.23 2.74 8.48
N ALA A 371 20.08 2.53 7.88
CA ALA A 371 19.20 3.59 7.44
C ALA A 371 18.20 3.96 8.54
N PRO A 372 17.82 5.24 8.67
CA PRO A 372 16.77 5.66 9.60
C PRO A 372 15.37 5.32 9.10
N TYR A 373 15.24 4.36 8.20
CA TYR A 373 13.96 3.94 7.63
C TYR A 373 13.21 3.02 8.60
N ARG A 374 12.03 3.45 8.95
CA ARG A 374 11.12 2.70 9.82
C ARG A 374 9.69 3.24 9.65
N TYR A 375 8.70 2.46 9.99
CA TYR A 375 7.32 2.94 10.09
C TYR A 375 7.17 3.73 11.39
N ALA A 376 7.41 5.04 11.31
CA ALA A 376 7.52 5.93 12.46
C ALA A 376 6.14 6.43 12.90
N GLU A 377 5.34 5.56 13.47
CA GLU A 377 4.08 5.96 14.11
C GLU A 377 4.33 6.54 15.50
N THR A 378 3.47 7.46 15.92
CA THR A 378 3.45 8.06 17.26
C THR A 378 2.11 7.89 17.95
N THR A 379 1.11 7.32 17.25
CA THR A 379 -0.24 7.07 17.75
C THR A 379 -0.59 5.59 17.64
N TRP A 380 -1.48 5.13 18.49
CA TRP A 380 -1.96 3.74 18.55
C TRP A 380 -3.43 3.65 18.91
N THR A 381 -4.04 4.79 19.27
CA THR A 381 -5.38 4.82 19.86
C THR A 381 -6.45 4.44 18.85
N ASP A 382 -6.31 4.86 17.61
CA ASP A 382 -7.18 4.49 16.49
C ASP A 382 -7.07 2.99 16.13
N ASP A 383 -5.89 2.39 16.28
CA ASP A 383 -5.68 0.96 16.11
C ASP A 383 -6.39 0.16 17.18
N MET A 384 -6.22 0.54 18.43
CA MET A 384 -6.87 -0.11 19.58
C MET A 384 -8.39 0.08 19.54
N GLU A 385 -8.88 1.22 19.07
CA GLU A 385 -10.30 1.44 18.80
C GLU A 385 -10.84 0.42 17.81
N TRP A 386 -10.16 0.29 16.64
CA TRP A 386 -10.58 -0.65 15.60
C TRP A 386 -10.55 -2.09 16.10
N GLY A 387 -9.46 -2.50 16.74
CA GLY A 387 -9.33 -3.83 17.33
C GLY A 387 -10.43 -4.14 18.35
N ALA A 388 -10.74 -3.20 19.24
CA ALA A 388 -11.81 -3.33 20.22
C ALA A 388 -13.20 -3.41 19.57
N ALA A 389 -13.48 -2.57 18.56
CA ALA A 389 -14.75 -2.60 17.85
C ALA A 389 -14.98 -3.95 17.17
N GLU A 390 -13.97 -4.53 16.51
CA GLU A 390 -14.07 -5.82 15.84
C GLU A 390 -14.15 -6.99 16.83
N LEU A 391 -13.44 -6.94 17.95
CA LEU A 391 -13.58 -7.93 19.02
C LEU A 391 -14.95 -7.87 19.68
N PHE A 392 -15.55 -6.69 19.84
CA PHE A 392 -16.93 -6.58 20.31
C PHE A 392 -17.91 -7.22 19.32
N ARG A 393 -17.78 -6.94 18.03
CA ARG A 393 -18.62 -7.55 16.97
C ARG A 393 -18.47 -9.09 16.93
N ALA A 394 -17.25 -9.57 17.18
CA ALA A 394 -16.96 -10.99 17.21
C ALA A 394 -17.57 -11.70 18.42
N THR A 395 -17.53 -11.06 19.62
CA THR A 395 -17.78 -11.74 20.91
C THR A 395 -19.04 -11.29 21.62
N GLY A 396 -19.55 -10.07 21.36
CA GLY A 396 -20.61 -9.44 22.13
C GLY A 396 -20.17 -8.96 23.55
N ASN A 397 -18.89 -9.08 23.90
CA ASN A 397 -18.42 -8.73 25.23
C ASN A 397 -18.34 -7.19 25.39
N SER A 398 -19.17 -6.65 26.26
CA SER A 398 -19.32 -5.22 26.50
C SER A 398 -18.02 -4.50 26.94
N LYS A 399 -17.03 -5.23 27.47
CA LYS A 399 -15.72 -4.66 27.80
C LYS A 399 -15.03 -4.11 26.55
N TYR A 400 -15.07 -4.84 25.44
CA TYR A 400 -14.47 -4.36 24.19
C TYR A 400 -15.21 -3.14 23.62
N ARG A 401 -16.54 -3.05 23.81
CA ARG A 401 -17.28 -1.83 23.43
C ARG A 401 -16.86 -0.63 24.26
N ALA A 402 -16.66 -0.82 25.56
CA ALA A 402 -16.18 0.25 26.45
C ALA A 402 -14.76 0.69 26.07
N ASP A 403 -13.89 -0.27 25.78
CA ASP A 403 -12.53 0.01 25.29
C ASP A 403 -12.56 0.78 23.97
N ALA A 404 -13.40 0.36 23.00
CA ALA A 404 -13.53 1.04 21.71
C ALA A 404 -13.98 2.51 21.86
N LEU A 405 -14.95 2.78 22.75
CA LEU A 405 -15.37 4.15 23.05
C LEU A 405 -14.27 4.99 23.70
N HIS A 406 -13.50 4.39 24.60
CA HIS A 406 -12.38 5.05 25.28
C HIS A 406 -11.29 5.43 24.26
N TYR A 407 -10.88 4.48 23.44
CA TYR A 407 -9.84 4.74 22.44
C TYR A 407 -10.32 5.65 21.30
N ALA A 408 -11.60 5.61 20.93
CA ALA A 408 -12.18 6.55 19.98
C ALA A 408 -12.09 8.01 20.47
N GLU A 409 -12.29 8.22 21.76
CA GLU A 409 -12.12 9.54 22.38
C GLU A 409 -10.68 10.03 22.27
N LEU A 410 -9.73 9.19 22.65
CA LEU A 410 -8.30 9.50 22.58
C LEU A 410 -7.86 9.72 21.12
N ALA A 411 -8.24 8.83 20.21
CA ALA A 411 -7.92 8.96 18.80
C ALA A 411 -8.42 10.29 18.22
N GLY A 412 -9.69 10.61 18.44
CA GLY A 412 -10.31 11.82 17.91
C GLY A 412 -9.77 13.13 18.50
N THR A 413 -9.25 13.10 19.72
CA THR A 413 -8.78 14.31 20.42
C THR A 413 -7.28 14.48 20.40
N GLU A 414 -6.51 13.40 20.37
CA GLU A 414 -5.05 13.43 20.52
C GLU A 414 -4.30 12.83 19.35
N GLY A 415 -4.85 11.79 18.74
CA GLY A 415 -4.19 10.96 17.74
C GLY A 415 -4.73 11.09 16.32
N TRP A 416 -5.80 11.86 16.07
CA TRP A 416 -6.42 11.97 14.77
C TRP A 416 -5.68 12.93 13.86
N PHE A 417 -5.92 12.82 12.55
CA PHE A 417 -5.30 13.66 11.54
C PHE A 417 -5.39 15.16 11.89
N GLY A 418 -4.31 15.89 11.70
CA GLY A 418 -4.22 17.32 12.01
C GLY A 418 -4.03 17.64 13.49
N LYS A 419 -3.91 16.66 14.38
CA LYS A 419 -3.50 16.88 15.76
C LYS A 419 -1.98 16.98 15.86
N GLU A 420 -1.49 17.88 16.70
CA GLU A 420 -0.06 17.97 17.00
C GLU A 420 0.43 16.63 17.53
N LYS A 421 1.61 16.22 17.10
CA LYS A 421 2.27 14.96 17.47
C LYS A 421 1.61 13.69 16.94
N ALA A 422 0.47 13.76 16.26
CA ALA A 422 -0.08 12.60 15.60
C ALA A 422 0.80 12.24 14.40
N GLY A 423 1.40 11.06 14.43
CA GLY A 423 2.25 10.54 13.35
C GLY A 423 1.86 9.11 13.03
N HIS A 424 1.03 8.95 12.01
CA HIS A 424 0.93 7.72 11.28
C HIS A 424 1.90 7.82 10.11
N TYR A 425 2.49 6.74 9.66
CA TYR A 425 3.39 6.78 8.53
C TYR A 425 2.67 7.35 7.30
N GLN A 426 2.82 8.68 7.10
CA GLN A 426 2.12 9.47 6.09
C GLN A 426 0.58 9.39 6.14
N TYR A 427 0.01 9.07 7.27
CA TYR A 427 -1.42 8.95 7.58
C TYR A 427 -2.17 7.88 6.78
N TYR A 428 -2.10 7.89 5.47
CA TYR A 428 -2.73 6.91 4.62
C TYR A 428 -1.68 5.92 4.07
N PRO A 429 -1.96 4.60 4.04
CA PRO A 429 -3.23 3.93 4.41
C PRO A 429 -3.34 3.53 5.90
N PHE A 430 -2.52 4.07 6.77
CA PHE A 430 -2.34 3.60 8.15
C PHE A 430 -3.32 4.18 9.16
N MET A 431 -4.00 5.28 8.83
CA MET A 431 -5.16 5.70 9.58
C MET A 431 -6.32 4.74 9.29
N ASN A 432 -6.87 4.16 10.33
CA ASN A 432 -7.82 3.06 10.20
C ASN A 432 -9.30 3.50 10.20
N VAL A 433 -10.19 2.52 10.11
CA VAL A 433 -11.64 2.70 10.02
C VAL A 433 -12.36 2.52 11.36
N GLY A 434 -11.67 2.65 12.49
CA GLY A 434 -12.20 2.42 13.83
C GLY A 434 -13.50 3.18 14.08
N HIS A 435 -13.51 4.49 13.87
CA HIS A 435 -14.70 5.32 14.03
C HIS A 435 -15.88 4.85 13.15
N PHE A 436 -15.62 4.46 11.92
CA PHE A 436 -16.65 3.91 11.04
C PHE A 436 -17.22 2.61 11.62
N ARG A 437 -16.35 1.69 12.02
CA ARG A 437 -16.73 0.38 12.54
C ARG A 437 -17.42 0.46 13.90
N LEU A 438 -17.14 1.49 14.68
CA LEU A 438 -17.79 1.73 15.97
C LEU A 438 -19.14 2.43 15.80
N SER A 439 -19.38 3.18 14.74
CA SER A 439 -20.49 4.12 14.57
C SER A 439 -21.88 3.50 14.71
N ASP A 440 -22.10 2.26 14.28
CA ASP A 440 -23.37 1.54 14.38
C ASP A 440 -23.53 0.75 15.70
N LEU A 441 -22.50 0.75 16.56
CA LEU A 441 -22.49 0.08 17.87
C LEU A 441 -22.76 1.04 19.01
N VAL A 442 -22.95 2.31 18.72
CA VAL A 442 -23.11 3.39 19.72
C VAL A 442 -24.41 4.18 19.49
N ASP A 443 -24.79 4.98 20.49
CA ASP A 443 -25.93 5.89 20.38
C ASP A 443 -25.72 7.00 19.34
N GLN A 444 -26.80 7.73 19.03
CA GLN A 444 -26.80 8.77 18.00
C GLN A 444 -25.80 9.91 18.33
N LYS A 445 -25.64 10.28 19.58
CA LYS A 445 -24.72 11.34 19.99
C LYS A 445 -23.27 10.95 19.68
N ASN A 446 -22.87 9.76 20.09
CA ASN A 446 -21.53 9.23 19.81
C ASN A 446 -21.31 9.02 18.32
N ARG A 447 -22.32 8.51 17.56
CA ARG A 447 -22.23 8.40 16.10
C ARG A 447 -21.96 9.74 15.42
N GLN A 448 -22.69 10.79 15.80
CA GLN A 448 -22.46 12.13 15.24
C GLN A 448 -21.07 12.66 15.55
N ARG A 449 -20.55 12.36 16.76
CA ARG A 449 -19.21 12.74 17.17
C ARG A 449 -18.14 12.03 16.32
N LEU A 450 -18.24 10.71 16.14
CA LEU A 450 -17.32 9.93 15.31
C LEU A 450 -17.32 10.43 13.86
N ALA A 451 -18.49 10.68 13.29
CA ALA A 451 -18.62 11.29 11.95
C ALA A 451 -18.01 12.70 11.91
N GLY A 452 -18.03 13.44 13.01
CA GLY A 452 -17.42 14.76 13.14
C GLY A 452 -15.89 14.71 12.95
N PHE A 453 -15.23 13.69 13.48
CA PHE A 453 -13.77 13.51 13.30
C PHE A 453 -13.41 13.33 11.82
N TYR A 454 -14.07 12.43 11.09
CA TYR A 454 -13.85 12.28 9.65
C TYR A 454 -14.13 13.55 8.85
N ARG A 455 -15.20 14.28 9.22
CA ARG A 455 -15.52 15.55 8.56
C ARG A 455 -14.40 16.58 8.76
N SER A 456 -13.90 16.72 9.97
CA SER A 456 -12.79 17.65 10.26
C SER A 456 -11.52 17.27 9.49
N GLU A 457 -11.24 15.99 9.31
CA GLU A 457 -10.11 15.50 8.52
C GLU A 457 -10.27 15.85 7.04
N ILE A 458 -11.46 15.60 6.47
CA ILE A 458 -11.75 15.97 5.09
C ILE A 458 -11.59 17.49 4.88
N GLU A 459 -12.08 18.29 5.81
CA GLU A 459 -11.94 19.75 5.77
C GLU A 459 -10.47 20.20 5.80
N LEU A 460 -9.62 19.52 6.61
CA LEU A 460 -8.18 19.76 6.61
C LEU A 460 -7.52 19.41 5.28
N CYS A 461 -7.89 18.26 4.69
CA CYS A 461 -7.37 17.85 3.38
C CYS A 461 -7.78 18.84 2.29
N VAL A 462 -9.06 19.28 2.28
CA VAL A 462 -9.56 20.30 1.33
C VAL A 462 -8.80 21.60 1.50
N LYS A 463 -8.59 22.06 2.75
CA LYS A 463 -7.84 23.28 3.02
C LYS A 463 -6.38 23.17 2.57
N ALA A 464 -5.74 22.04 2.83
CA ALA A 464 -4.36 21.81 2.40
C ALA A 464 -4.23 21.77 0.88
N SER A 465 -5.21 21.18 0.17
CA SER A 465 -5.22 21.14 -1.29
C SER A 465 -5.43 22.51 -1.96
N ALA A 466 -6.07 23.46 -1.27
CA ALA A 466 -6.30 24.81 -1.77
C ALA A 466 -5.10 25.75 -1.55
N GLY A 467 -4.06 25.33 -0.85
CA GLY A 467 -2.87 26.12 -0.54
C GLY A 467 -1.56 25.57 -1.18
N ASN A 468 -1.68 24.64 -2.12
CA ASN A 468 -0.52 24.04 -2.82
C ASN A 468 -0.50 24.43 -4.29
#